data_d62526f28d26407df1bc65a979465d78
#
_entry.id   d62526f28d26407df1bc65a979465d78
#
_cell.length_a   1.000
_cell.length_b   1.000
_cell.length_c   1.000
_cell.angle_alpha   90.00
_cell.angle_beta   90.00
_cell.angle_gamma   90.00
#
_symmetry.space_group_name_H-M   'P 1'
#
loop_
_entity.id
_entity.type
_entity.pdbx_description
1 polymer ?
#
loop_
_entity_poly.entity_id
_entity_poly.type
_entity_poly.pdbx_seq_one_letter_code
_entity_poly.pdbx_strand_id
1 'polypeptide(L)'
;MDARDLLSPEPGRRDLTVRELSRRWWRPAIVVLVLTAAVLWRLVAPELGAPPNLEIATAATFLAVLLLRNRWAAVVPFAVVAVSDALLGNTQIMWFTWSAWAVVGVGAIVARHLRGPSRYAAAFGVGVGGSLWFFAWTNFGVWLIDGMYPATLDGLLASYAAGLPFLRTMLLGNLVLVPLAAVVASLVERAEVVFVAAPTAVEG
;
A
#
# COMPACT_ATOMS: atom_id res chain seq x y z
N MET A 1 -51.77 -20.33 6.44
CA MET A 1 -50.34 -20.08 6.19
C MET A 1 -49.59 -21.21 6.86
N ASP A 2 -49.13 -22.17 6.07
CA ASP A 2 -48.54 -23.41 6.58
C ASP A 2 -47.12 -23.12 7.09
N ALA A 3 -46.79 -23.73 8.24
CA ALA A 3 -45.43 -23.59 8.83
C ALA A 3 -44.29 -24.06 7.88
N ARG A 4 -44.66 -24.81 6.83
CA ARG A 4 -43.71 -25.24 5.78
C ARG A 4 -43.32 -24.14 4.81
N ASP A 5 -44.17 -23.10 4.65
CA ASP A 5 -43.85 -21.96 3.78
C ASP A 5 -42.80 -21.00 4.40
N LEU A 6 -42.63 -21.07 5.73
CA LEU A 6 -41.64 -20.29 6.45
C LEU A 6 -40.21 -20.88 6.41
N LEU A 7 -40.11 -22.17 6.00
CA LEU A 7 -38.84 -22.90 5.90
C LEU A 7 -38.38 -23.09 4.45
N SER A 8 -39.13 -22.59 3.48
CA SER A 8 -38.69 -22.60 2.08
C SER A 8 -37.56 -21.63 1.89
N PRO A 9 -36.38 -22.06 1.37
CA PRO A 9 -35.31 -21.14 1.08
C PRO A 9 -35.80 -20.08 0.08
N GLU A 10 -35.61 -18.81 0.39
CA GLU A 10 -35.92 -17.70 -0.47
C GLU A 10 -35.40 -17.97 -1.90
N PRO A 11 -36.26 -17.92 -2.95
CA PRO A 11 -35.81 -18.15 -4.30
C PRO A 11 -34.86 -17.02 -4.73
N GLY A 12 -33.53 -17.27 -4.66
CA GLY A 12 -32.51 -16.32 -5.07
C GLY A 12 -31.26 -16.28 -4.20
N ARG A 13 -31.26 -16.84 -3.00
CA ARG A 13 -30.06 -16.94 -2.17
C ARG A 13 -29.20 -18.11 -2.67
N ARG A 14 -28.32 -17.86 -3.64
CA ARG A 14 -27.28 -18.83 -3.99
C ARG A 14 -26.30 -18.89 -2.83
N ASP A 15 -26.28 -19.99 -2.12
CA ASP A 15 -25.23 -20.28 -1.15
C ASP A 15 -23.91 -20.34 -1.94
N LEU A 16 -23.03 -19.36 -1.70
CA LEU A 16 -21.71 -19.31 -2.32
C LEU A 16 -20.93 -20.52 -1.80
N THR A 17 -20.45 -21.35 -2.70
CA THR A 17 -19.54 -22.44 -2.33
C THR A 17 -18.26 -21.87 -1.74
N VAL A 18 -17.60 -22.62 -0.86
CA VAL A 18 -16.30 -22.24 -0.27
C VAL A 18 -15.30 -21.89 -1.38
N ARG A 19 -15.37 -22.58 -2.53
CA ARG A 19 -14.51 -22.33 -3.70
C ARG A 19 -14.82 -20.99 -4.37
N GLU A 20 -16.07 -20.59 -4.48
CA GLU A 20 -16.47 -19.27 -5.02
C GLU A 20 -16.11 -18.16 -4.05
N LEU A 21 -16.26 -18.38 -2.75
CA LEU A 21 -15.90 -17.45 -1.70
C LEU A 21 -14.38 -17.22 -1.71
N SER A 22 -13.57 -18.28 -1.74
CA SER A 22 -12.12 -18.16 -1.80
C SER A 22 -11.64 -17.45 -3.08
N ARG A 23 -12.22 -17.75 -4.25
CA ARG A 23 -11.91 -17.06 -5.51
C ARG A 23 -12.23 -15.57 -5.48
N ARG A 24 -13.25 -15.16 -4.72
CA ARG A 24 -13.65 -13.75 -4.61
C ARG A 24 -12.76 -12.97 -3.64
N TRP A 25 -12.34 -13.59 -2.52
CA TRP A 25 -11.76 -12.88 -1.38
C TRP A 25 -10.24 -13.01 -1.24
N TRP A 26 -9.58 -13.93 -1.94
CA TRP A 26 -8.15 -14.15 -1.76
C TRP A 26 -7.26 -12.94 -2.09
N ARG A 27 -7.58 -12.15 -3.14
CA ARG A 27 -6.84 -10.92 -3.45
C ARG A 27 -7.05 -9.85 -2.37
N PRO A 28 -8.29 -9.51 -1.97
CA PRO A 28 -8.51 -8.66 -0.80
C PRO A 28 -7.81 -9.18 0.45
N ALA A 29 -7.80 -10.48 0.70
CA ALA A 29 -7.11 -11.06 1.86
C ALA A 29 -5.60 -10.83 1.83
N ILE A 30 -4.93 -10.99 0.69
CA ILE A 30 -3.52 -10.65 0.53
C ILE A 30 -3.29 -9.15 0.81
N VAL A 31 -4.15 -8.29 0.29
CA VAL A 31 -4.02 -6.84 0.52
C VAL A 31 -4.16 -6.52 2.01
N VAL A 32 -5.17 -7.08 2.69
CA VAL A 32 -5.34 -6.90 4.15
C VAL A 32 -4.11 -7.40 4.91
N LEU A 33 -3.56 -8.57 4.56
CA LEU A 33 -2.36 -9.12 5.19
C LEU A 33 -1.16 -8.17 5.03
N VAL A 34 -0.93 -7.67 3.81
CA VAL A 34 0.20 -6.77 3.54
C VAL A 34 0.00 -5.41 4.22
N LEU A 35 -1.23 -4.91 4.30
CA LEU A 35 -1.55 -3.69 5.06
C LEU A 35 -1.28 -3.87 6.55
N THR A 36 -1.73 -4.99 7.12
CA THR A 36 -1.46 -5.33 8.52
C THR A 36 0.04 -5.40 8.77
N ALA A 37 0.79 -6.06 7.88
CA ALA A 37 2.24 -6.11 7.96
C ALA A 37 2.89 -4.71 7.88
N ALA A 38 2.38 -3.82 7.04
CA ALA A 38 2.88 -2.45 6.93
C ALA A 38 2.61 -1.62 8.20
N VAL A 39 1.43 -1.77 8.80
CA VAL A 39 1.11 -1.12 10.09
C VAL A 39 1.99 -1.68 11.21
N LEU A 40 2.08 -3.01 11.32
CA LEU A 40 2.91 -3.66 12.34
C LEU A 40 4.38 -3.26 12.19
N TRP A 41 4.90 -3.20 10.95
CA TRP A 41 6.26 -2.74 10.71
C TRP A 41 6.49 -1.32 11.24
N ARG A 42 5.57 -0.38 10.97
CA ARG A 42 5.68 0.99 11.51
C ARG A 42 5.72 1.03 13.05
N LEU A 43 5.01 0.11 13.71
CA LEU A 43 4.97 0.04 15.19
C LEU A 43 6.24 -0.58 15.77
N VAL A 44 6.77 -1.64 15.15
CA VAL A 44 7.87 -2.43 15.73
C VAL A 44 9.25 -2.06 15.20
N ALA A 45 9.35 -1.42 14.04
CA ALA A 45 10.63 -1.09 13.40
C ALA A 45 11.57 -0.27 14.31
N PRO A 46 11.10 0.73 15.08
CA PRO A 46 11.94 1.47 16.01
C PRO A 46 12.50 0.57 17.11
N GLU A 47 11.70 -0.34 17.67
CA GLU A 47 12.11 -1.28 18.73
C GLU A 47 13.16 -2.28 18.23
N LEU A 48 13.12 -2.63 16.94
CA LEU A 48 14.07 -3.52 16.29
C LEU A 48 15.36 -2.81 15.86
N GLY A 49 15.48 -1.49 16.08
CA GLY A 49 16.62 -0.71 15.61
C GLY A 49 16.69 -0.62 14.08
N ALA A 50 15.57 -0.76 13.38
CA ALA A 50 15.53 -0.62 11.94
C ALA A 50 15.91 0.82 11.51
N PRO A 51 16.58 0.98 10.37
CA PRO A 51 16.92 2.31 9.88
C PRO A 51 15.67 3.19 9.74
N PRO A 52 15.72 4.47 10.13
CA PRO A 52 14.57 5.35 10.05
C PRO A 52 14.09 5.49 8.60
N ASN A 53 12.78 5.57 8.40
CA ASN A 53 12.11 5.61 7.10
C ASN A 53 12.32 4.37 6.20
N LEU A 54 12.80 3.26 6.74
CA LEU A 54 12.65 1.96 6.09
C LEU A 54 11.18 1.54 6.21
N GLU A 55 10.44 1.62 5.10
CA GLU A 55 8.99 1.49 5.12
C GLU A 55 8.48 0.49 4.08
N ILE A 56 7.35 -0.11 4.37
CA ILE A 56 6.69 -1.10 3.50
C ILE A 56 5.45 -0.49 2.83
N ALA A 57 4.98 0.66 3.28
CA ALA A 57 3.69 1.24 2.88
C ALA A 57 3.62 1.55 1.38
N THR A 58 4.71 2.03 0.75
CA THR A 58 4.78 2.27 -0.71
C THR A 58 4.60 0.96 -1.48
N ALA A 59 5.33 -0.09 -1.10
CA ALA A 59 5.23 -1.40 -1.74
C ALA A 59 3.84 -2.04 -1.53
N ALA A 60 3.28 -1.94 -0.32
CA ALA A 60 1.93 -2.41 0.00
C ALA A 60 0.88 -1.70 -0.84
N THR A 61 1.01 -0.38 -1.00
CA THR A 61 0.14 0.42 -1.86
C THR A 61 0.21 -0.03 -3.31
N PHE A 62 1.42 -0.17 -3.83
CA PHE A 62 1.64 -0.59 -5.21
C PHE A 62 1.04 -1.98 -5.47
N LEU A 63 1.28 -2.94 -4.56
CA LEU A 63 0.70 -4.27 -4.61
C LEU A 63 -0.83 -4.24 -4.55
N ALA A 64 -1.41 -3.46 -3.64
CA ALA A 64 -2.85 -3.31 -3.51
C ALA A 64 -3.50 -2.76 -4.80
N VAL A 65 -2.89 -1.74 -5.41
CA VAL A 65 -3.35 -1.17 -6.67
C VAL A 65 -3.34 -2.20 -7.80
N LEU A 66 -2.28 -3.01 -7.90
CA LEU A 66 -2.15 -4.04 -8.93
C LEU A 66 -3.15 -5.20 -8.72
N LEU A 67 -3.32 -5.67 -7.49
CA LEU A 67 -4.17 -6.82 -7.17
C LEU A 67 -5.66 -6.48 -7.21
N LEU A 68 -6.05 -5.38 -6.60
CA LEU A 68 -7.46 -4.98 -6.54
C LEU A 68 -7.93 -4.34 -7.84
N ARG A 69 -7.01 -3.75 -8.63
CA ARG A 69 -7.28 -3.02 -9.89
C ARG A 69 -8.39 -1.97 -9.73
N ASN A 70 -8.58 -1.49 -8.51
CA ASN A 70 -9.60 -0.53 -8.13
C ASN A 70 -8.93 0.81 -7.75
N ARG A 71 -9.53 1.93 -8.13
CA ARG A 71 -9.06 3.27 -7.75
C ARG A 71 -9.02 3.49 -6.24
N TRP A 72 -9.90 2.83 -5.49
CA TRP A 72 -9.93 2.90 -4.03
C TRP A 72 -8.69 2.31 -3.36
N ALA A 73 -7.90 1.48 -4.07
CA ALA A 73 -6.63 1.02 -3.57
C ALA A 73 -5.63 2.16 -3.31
N ALA A 74 -5.82 3.34 -3.91
CA ALA A 74 -5.03 4.54 -3.60
C ALA A 74 -5.21 5.06 -2.16
N VAL A 75 -6.31 4.70 -1.50
CA VAL A 75 -6.56 5.06 -0.09
C VAL A 75 -5.71 4.21 0.87
N VAL A 76 -5.18 3.10 0.39
CA VAL A 76 -4.39 2.14 1.18
C VAL A 76 -3.22 2.79 1.95
N PRO A 77 -2.34 3.61 1.34
CA PRO A 77 -1.23 4.21 2.09
C PRO A 77 -1.74 5.17 3.17
N PHE A 78 -2.78 5.92 2.85
CA PHE A 78 -3.42 6.79 3.82
C PHE A 78 -3.98 6.00 5.01
N ALA A 79 -4.66 4.87 4.76
CA ALA A 79 -5.20 4.02 5.82
C ALA A 79 -4.10 3.45 6.72
N VAL A 80 -2.98 2.97 6.13
CA VAL A 80 -1.81 2.48 6.90
C VAL A 80 -1.29 3.57 7.82
N VAL A 81 -1.08 4.77 7.28
CA VAL A 81 -0.49 5.88 8.05
C VAL A 81 -1.47 6.38 9.10
N ALA A 82 -2.75 6.59 8.76
CA ALA A 82 -3.75 7.08 9.70
C ALA A 82 -3.96 6.12 10.89
N VAL A 83 -4.02 4.80 10.62
CA VAL A 83 -4.16 3.79 11.67
C VAL A 83 -2.91 3.75 12.55
N SER A 84 -1.70 3.72 11.97
CA SER A 84 -0.47 3.68 12.74
C SER A 84 -0.25 4.96 13.54
N ASP A 85 -0.56 6.12 12.97
CA ASP A 85 -0.42 7.41 13.65
C ASP A 85 -1.42 7.57 14.81
N ALA A 86 -2.62 6.97 14.69
CA ALA A 86 -3.57 6.92 15.79
C ALA A 86 -3.03 6.11 17.00
N LEU A 87 -2.15 5.13 16.74
CA LEU A 87 -1.52 4.29 17.77
C LEU A 87 -0.22 4.89 18.31
N LEU A 88 0.57 5.55 17.44
CA LEU A 88 1.87 6.14 17.81
C LEU A 88 1.76 7.55 18.38
N GLY A 89 0.62 8.20 18.22
CA GLY A 89 0.43 9.62 18.49
C GLY A 89 0.77 10.49 17.27
N ASN A 90 0.14 11.66 17.20
CA ASN A 90 0.27 12.58 16.08
C ASN A 90 0.90 13.90 16.51
N THR A 91 1.70 14.48 15.59
CA THR A 91 2.17 15.85 15.64
C THR A 91 1.57 16.65 14.48
N GLN A 92 1.76 17.97 14.46
CA GLN A 92 1.25 18.84 13.40
C GLN A 92 1.77 18.46 12.00
N ILE A 93 2.93 17.80 11.92
CA ILE A 93 3.51 17.31 10.66
C ILE A 93 2.64 16.27 9.94
N MET A 94 1.66 15.68 10.62
CA MET A 94 0.76 14.67 10.05
C MET A 94 0.10 15.14 8.75
N TRP A 95 -0.26 16.42 8.61
CA TRP A 95 -0.87 16.98 7.40
C TRP A 95 0.02 16.83 6.18
N PHE A 96 1.33 17.05 6.36
CA PHE A 96 2.32 16.87 5.31
C PHE A 96 2.57 15.39 5.03
N THR A 97 2.67 14.58 6.06
CA THR A 97 2.85 13.13 5.92
C THR A 97 1.65 12.50 5.20
N TRP A 98 0.43 12.80 5.62
CA TRP A 98 -0.78 12.23 5.06
C TRP A 98 -1.01 12.67 3.61
N SER A 99 -0.81 13.94 3.31
CA SER A 99 -0.93 14.45 1.94
C SER A 99 0.18 13.90 1.03
N ALA A 100 1.41 13.70 1.55
CA ALA A 100 2.47 13.03 0.82
C ALA A 100 2.06 11.60 0.41
N TRP A 101 1.51 10.83 1.33
CA TRP A 101 1.03 9.47 1.07
C TRP A 101 -0.18 9.43 0.13
N ALA A 102 -1.07 10.41 0.19
CA ALA A 102 -2.17 10.53 -0.77
C ALA A 102 -1.65 10.69 -2.20
N VAL A 103 -0.62 11.51 -2.41
CA VAL A 103 0.02 11.68 -3.74
C VAL A 103 0.70 10.39 -4.21
N VAL A 104 1.41 9.67 -3.32
CA VAL A 104 1.99 8.36 -3.64
C VAL A 104 0.90 7.36 -4.07
N GLY A 105 -0.22 7.32 -3.36
CA GLY A 105 -1.36 6.47 -3.69
C GLY A 105 -1.96 6.80 -5.07
N VAL A 106 -2.15 8.08 -5.38
CA VAL A 106 -2.62 8.53 -6.69
C VAL A 106 -1.62 8.15 -7.79
N GLY A 107 -0.31 8.36 -7.56
CA GLY A 107 0.74 7.95 -8.49
C GLY A 107 0.72 6.44 -8.79
N ALA A 108 0.49 5.62 -7.78
CA ALA A 108 0.40 4.16 -7.93
C ALA A 108 -0.80 3.73 -8.81
N ILE A 109 -1.91 4.49 -8.85
CA ILE A 109 -3.09 4.16 -9.68
C ILE A 109 -2.73 4.05 -11.16
N VAL A 110 -1.78 4.84 -11.64
CA VAL A 110 -1.35 4.81 -13.05
C VAL A 110 -0.86 3.40 -13.43
N ALA A 111 -0.26 2.68 -12.48
CA ALA A 111 0.26 1.34 -12.70
C ALA A 111 -0.81 0.24 -12.77
N ARG A 112 -2.04 0.49 -12.35
CA ARG A 112 -3.10 -0.54 -12.19
C ARG A 112 -3.42 -1.37 -13.43
N HIS A 113 -3.21 -0.80 -14.62
CA HIS A 113 -3.50 -1.45 -15.90
C HIS A 113 -2.22 -1.88 -16.64
N LEU A 114 -1.05 -1.53 -16.11
CA LEU A 114 0.21 -1.86 -16.74
C LEU A 114 0.57 -3.34 -16.55
N ARG A 115 1.26 -3.91 -17.52
CA ARG A 115 1.74 -5.29 -17.53
C ARG A 115 3.14 -5.37 -18.12
N GLY A 116 3.86 -6.46 -17.83
CA GLY A 116 5.19 -6.67 -18.37
C GLY A 116 6.17 -5.55 -18.01
N PRO A 117 7.07 -5.15 -18.93
CA PRO A 117 8.13 -4.17 -18.67
C PRO A 117 7.62 -2.83 -18.15
N SER A 118 6.49 -2.32 -18.65
CA SER A 118 5.92 -1.04 -18.23
C SER A 118 5.46 -1.06 -16.75
N ARG A 119 5.03 -2.21 -16.24
CA ARG A 119 4.71 -2.39 -14.81
C ARG A 119 5.95 -2.20 -13.94
N TYR A 120 7.08 -2.78 -14.33
CA TYR A 120 8.34 -2.66 -13.57
C TYR A 120 8.90 -1.25 -13.65
N ALA A 121 8.80 -0.61 -14.83
CA ALA A 121 9.16 0.80 -14.97
C ALA A 121 8.31 1.70 -14.06
N ALA A 122 7.00 1.45 -13.98
CA ALA A 122 6.12 2.17 -13.07
C ALA A 122 6.44 1.88 -11.59
N ALA A 123 6.79 0.64 -11.23
CA ALA A 123 7.24 0.29 -9.89
C ALA A 123 8.48 1.08 -9.49
N PHE A 124 9.47 1.14 -10.37
CA PHE A 124 10.66 1.95 -10.17
C PHE A 124 10.30 3.44 -10.03
N GLY A 125 9.47 3.97 -10.92
CA GLY A 125 9.01 5.36 -10.90
C GLY A 125 8.26 5.73 -9.61
N VAL A 126 7.37 4.86 -9.14
CA VAL A 126 6.64 5.06 -7.87
C VAL A 126 7.58 4.97 -6.68
N GLY A 127 8.50 4.01 -6.66
CA GLY A 127 9.47 3.85 -5.59
C GLY A 127 10.41 5.07 -5.47
N VAL A 128 11.00 5.50 -6.57
CA VAL A 128 11.92 6.66 -6.59
C VAL A 128 11.15 7.96 -6.43
N GLY A 129 10.17 8.20 -7.30
CA GLY A 129 9.40 9.45 -7.30
C GLY A 129 8.62 9.67 -6.01
N GLY A 130 8.03 8.60 -5.45
CA GLY A 130 7.34 8.64 -4.16
C GLY A 130 8.28 8.98 -3.02
N SER A 131 9.49 8.40 -2.97
CA SER A 131 10.49 8.71 -1.95
C SER A 131 10.98 10.16 -2.04
N LEU A 132 11.27 10.66 -3.25
CA LEU A 132 11.70 12.04 -3.47
C LEU A 132 10.59 13.04 -3.12
N TRP A 133 9.36 12.74 -3.53
CA TRP A 133 8.20 13.57 -3.20
C TRP A 133 7.97 13.62 -1.69
N PHE A 134 7.94 12.45 -1.03
CA PHE A 134 7.77 12.36 0.42
C PHE A 134 8.84 13.19 1.15
N PHE A 135 10.10 13.01 0.79
CA PHE A 135 11.21 13.77 1.35
C PHE A 135 11.03 15.27 1.15
N ALA A 136 10.77 15.71 -0.08
CA ALA A 136 10.64 17.13 -0.37
C ALA A 136 9.49 17.77 0.40
N TRP A 137 8.33 17.12 0.42
CA TRP A 137 7.12 17.66 1.01
C TRP A 137 7.15 17.64 2.54
N THR A 138 7.60 16.55 3.15
CA THR A 138 7.64 16.47 4.63
C THR A 138 8.72 17.36 5.25
N ASN A 139 9.91 17.47 4.64
CA ASN A 139 10.94 18.39 5.14
C ASN A 139 10.56 19.87 4.94
N PHE A 140 9.83 20.20 3.87
CA PHE A 140 9.20 21.51 3.75
C PHE A 140 8.20 21.75 4.89
N GLY A 141 7.39 20.75 5.24
CA GLY A 141 6.46 20.84 6.37
C GLY A 141 7.16 21.04 7.71
N VAL A 142 8.23 20.28 7.97
CA VAL A 142 9.05 20.44 9.19
C VAL A 142 9.60 21.87 9.30
N TRP A 143 10.15 22.40 8.22
CA TRP A 143 10.62 23.77 8.19
C TRP A 143 9.50 24.80 8.44
N LEU A 144 8.30 24.56 7.86
CA LEU A 144 7.22 25.53 7.86
C LEU A 144 6.49 25.61 9.21
N ILE A 145 6.27 24.47 9.89
CA ILE A 145 5.34 24.41 11.03
C ILE A 145 5.95 23.88 12.33
N ASP A 146 7.08 23.18 12.29
CA ASP A 146 7.61 22.50 13.49
C ASP A 146 8.47 23.42 14.37
N GLY A 147 8.88 24.58 13.86
CA GLY A 147 9.71 25.55 14.59
C GLY A 147 11.15 25.08 14.86
N MET A 148 11.54 23.91 14.36
CA MET A 148 12.88 23.34 14.54
C MET A 148 13.97 24.13 13.76
N TYR A 149 13.58 24.76 12.66
CA TYR A 149 14.46 25.53 11.79
C TYR A 149 13.98 26.97 11.64
N PRO A 150 14.91 27.96 11.51
CA PRO A 150 14.53 29.34 11.23
C PRO A 150 13.71 29.47 9.94
N ALA A 151 12.74 30.39 9.90
CA ALA A 151 11.91 30.67 8.72
C ALA A 151 12.70 31.48 7.67
N THR A 152 13.84 30.95 7.24
CA THR A 152 14.77 31.50 6.24
C THR A 152 15.12 30.46 5.20
N LEU A 153 15.72 30.87 4.09
CA LEU A 153 16.20 29.92 3.08
C LEU A 153 17.25 28.95 3.65
N ASP A 154 18.16 29.47 4.49
CA ASP A 154 19.18 28.63 5.15
C ASP A 154 18.52 27.59 6.08
N GLY A 155 17.46 27.98 6.80
CA GLY A 155 16.67 27.03 7.62
C GLY A 155 15.99 25.96 6.80
N LEU A 156 15.45 26.32 5.63
CA LEU A 156 14.87 25.33 4.69
C LEU A 156 15.94 24.37 4.17
N LEU A 157 17.11 24.89 3.76
CA LEU A 157 18.22 24.04 3.30
C LEU A 157 18.74 23.13 4.43
N ALA A 158 18.79 23.63 5.68
CA ALA A 158 19.16 22.83 6.84
C ALA A 158 18.16 21.70 7.09
N SER A 159 16.84 21.93 6.97
CA SER A 159 15.82 20.91 7.07
C SER A 159 16.01 19.80 6.01
N TYR A 160 16.24 20.19 4.76
CA TYR A 160 16.51 19.20 3.70
C TYR A 160 17.82 18.44 3.94
N ALA A 161 18.89 19.12 4.36
CA ALA A 161 20.17 18.47 4.65
C ALA A 161 20.03 17.42 5.77
N ALA A 162 19.31 17.76 6.85
CA ALA A 162 19.02 16.84 7.94
C ALA A 162 18.11 15.67 7.52
N GLY A 163 17.27 15.86 6.51
CA GLY A 163 16.40 14.83 5.95
C GLY A 163 17.10 13.81 5.04
N LEU A 164 18.31 14.07 4.52
CA LEU A 164 19.00 13.20 3.56
C LEU A 164 19.24 11.76 4.05
N PRO A 165 19.60 11.49 5.30
CA PRO A 165 19.73 10.10 5.78
C PRO A 165 18.41 9.32 5.69
N PHE A 166 17.27 9.96 5.98
CA PHE A 166 15.93 9.38 5.90
C PHE A 166 15.55 9.11 4.45
N LEU A 167 15.82 10.05 3.54
CA LEU A 167 15.63 9.84 2.11
C LEU A 167 16.44 8.65 1.60
N ARG A 168 17.72 8.55 1.97
CA ARG A 168 18.59 7.44 1.56
C ARG A 168 17.98 6.09 1.94
N THR A 169 17.53 5.94 3.17
CA THR A 169 16.95 4.70 3.67
C THR A 169 15.65 4.36 2.93
N MET A 170 14.74 5.33 2.83
CA MET A 170 13.46 5.16 2.12
C MET A 170 13.68 4.82 0.65
N LEU A 171 14.60 5.51 -0.02
CA LEU A 171 14.90 5.30 -1.43
C LEU A 171 15.47 3.90 -1.68
N LEU A 172 16.47 3.48 -0.90
CA LEU A 172 17.06 2.14 -1.01
C LEU A 172 16.05 1.04 -0.72
N GLY A 173 15.21 1.21 0.31
CA GLY A 173 14.13 0.28 0.62
C GLY A 173 13.14 0.17 -0.53
N ASN A 174 12.67 1.29 -1.06
CA ASN A 174 11.67 1.31 -2.13
C ASN A 174 12.21 0.87 -3.50
N LEU A 175 13.51 1.02 -3.76
CA LEU A 175 14.16 0.45 -4.95
C LEU A 175 14.11 -1.09 -4.97
N VAL A 176 13.99 -1.73 -3.82
CA VAL A 176 13.87 -3.18 -3.70
C VAL A 176 12.41 -3.61 -3.51
N LEU A 177 11.72 -3.03 -2.54
CA LEU A 177 10.40 -3.49 -2.11
C LEU A 177 9.30 -3.22 -3.13
N VAL A 178 9.34 -2.09 -3.86
CA VAL A 178 8.28 -1.77 -4.84
C VAL A 178 8.38 -2.63 -6.11
N PRO A 179 9.56 -2.85 -6.71
CA PRO A 179 9.70 -3.84 -7.76
C PRO A 179 9.36 -5.28 -7.32
N LEU A 180 9.71 -5.66 -6.08
CA LEU A 180 9.32 -6.96 -5.53
C LEU A 180 7.80 -7.09 -5.46
N ALA A 181 7.07 -6.05 -5.04
CA ALA A 181 5.62 -6.02 -5.07
C ALA A 181 5.04 -6.23 -6.49
N ALA A 182 5.70 -5.67 -7.52
CA ALA A 182 5.32 -5.90 -8.92
C ALA A 182 5.55 -7.35 -9.35
N VAL A 183 6.64 -7.99 -8.89
CA VAL A 183 6.92 -9.42 -9.12
C VAL A 183 5.83 -10.27 -8.44
N VAL A 184 5.55 -10.02 -7.17
CA VAL A 184 4.51 -10.73 -6.42
C VAL A 184 3.16 -10.62 -7.11
N ALA A 185 2.74 -9.42 -7.53
CA ALA A 185 1.50 -9.23 -8.29
C ALA A 185 1.47 -10.06 -9.58
N SER A 186 2.60 -10.12 -10.29
CA SER A 186 2.72 -10.89 -11.54
C SER A 186 2.64 -12.39 -11.31
N LEU A 187 3.24 -12.90 -10.22
CA LEU A 187 3.15 -14.31 -9.83
C LEU A 187 1.73 -14.69 -9.43
N VAL A 188 1.08 -13.83 -8.67
CA VAL A 188 -0.33 -13.98 -8.28
C VAL A 188 -1.24 -14.07 -9.50
N GLU A 189 -1.08 -13.17 -10.47
CA GLU A 189 -1.86 -13.19 -11.72
C GLU A 189 -1.61 -14.47 -12.55
N ARG A 190 -0.37 -14.97 -12.61
CA ARG A 190 -0.03 -16.22 -13.29
C ARG A 190 -0.67 -17.42 -12.60
N ALA A 191 -0.59 -17.49 -11.28
CA ALA A 191 -1.20 -18.57 -10.51
C ALA A 191 -2.73 -18.63 -10.75
N GLU A 192 -3.42 -17.48 -10.82
CA GLU A 192 -4.85 -17.47 -11.14
C GLU A 192 -5.16 -18.08 -12.50
N VAL A 193 -4.38 -17.77 -13.52
CA VAL A 193 -4.59 -18.33 -14.87
C VAL A 193 -4.51 -19.85 -14.82
N VAL A 194 -3.54 -20.41 -14.10
CA VAL A 194 -3.37 -21.87 -13.96
C VAL A 194 -4.55 -22.48 -13.20
N PHE A 195 -5.00 -21.87 -12.10
CA PHE A 195 -6.13 -22.39 -11.31
C PHE A 195 -7.49 -22.28 -12.00
N VAL A 196 -7.66 -21.24 -12.85
CA VAL A 196 -8.91 -21.05 -13.61
C VAL A 196 -8.95 -21.96 -14.84
N ALA A 197 -7.78 -22.22 -15.47
CA ALA A 197 -7.67 -23.08 -16.65
C ALA A 197 -7.66 -24.58 -16.34
N ALA A 198 -7.50 -24.98 -15.04
CA ALA A 198 -7.58 -26.39 -14.68
C ALA A 198 -9.00 -26.92 -14.97
N PRO A 199 -9.15 -27.94 -15.86
CA PRO A 199 -10.45 -28.54 -16.14
C PRO A 199 -11.04 -29.04 -14.81
N THR A 200 -12.32 -28.77 -14.58
CA THR A 200 -13.08 -29.49 -13.56
C THR A 200 -12.96 -30.95 -13.91
N ALA A 201 -12.24 -31.73 -13.08
CA ALA A 201 -12.32 -33.19 -13.18
C ALA A 201 -13.80 -33.53 -13.16
N VAL A 202 -14.28 -34.03 -14.29
CA VAL A 202 -15.65 -34.56 -14.42
C VAL A 202 -15.69 -35.73 -13.46
N GLU A 203 -16.42 -35.58 -12.36
CA GLU A 203 -16.82 -36.70 -11.52
C GLU A 203 -17.70 -37.59 -12.41
N GLY A 204 -17.07 -38.67 -12.90
CA GLY A 204 -17.77 -39.77 -13.55
C GLY A 204 -18.39 -40.71 -12.52
#